data_b770c488bd0ca6a16ff2efb2f5fbca51
#
_entry.id   b770c488bd0ca6a16ff2efb2f5fbca51
#
_cell.length_a   1.000
_cell.length_b   1.000
_cell.length_c   1.000
_cell.angle_alpha   90.00
_cell.angle_beta   90.00
_cell.angle_gamma   90.00
#
_symmetry.space_group_name_H-M   'P 1'
#
loop_
_entity.id
_entity.type
_entity.pdbx_description
1 polymer ?
#
loop_
_entity_poly.entity_id
_entity_poly.type
_entity_poly.pdbx_seq_one_letter_code
_entity_poly.pdbx_strand_id
1 'polypeptide(L)'
;MKEFMKSLDPALGYLTHETHEHKMTITVELSRHETIYPYCSKTSSGIHSVYQSEFQDLPLQDKQVIIILNSEKYFYDNQNCNHRIFAEGFDFITPKSRKTDKLIGKIIRISTMVSSVSAAQMLKSDMIIVSKSTIYNLLKKMPISMDKSGIVRICIDDFAFKKRYSYGTIMVDLDSHIIIDILASRNKGLIIEWLRSYPNIEIVSRDGSQVYASAITESHPKAIQISNRFHLSKNLFEAVEKYILRLFPGRGEIQAKTRTGTPEM
;
A
#
# COMPACT_ATOMS: atom_id res chain seq x y z
N MET A 1 20.77 -15.26 -21.93
CA MET A 1 20.85 -13.86 -21.45
C MET A 1 20.33 -12.86 -22.48
N LYS A 2 20.73 -12.92 -23.74
CA LYS A 2 20.22 -12.01 -24.80
C LYS A 2 18.70 -11.98 -24.91
N GLU A 3 18.05 -13.14 -24.97
CA GLU A 3 16.58 -13.25 -25.03
C GLU A 3 15.88 -12.71 -23.76
N PHE A 4 16.52 -12.90 -22.61
CA PHE A 4 16.01 -12.35 -21.34
C PHE A 4 16.02 -10.81 -21.36
N MET A 5 17.08 -10.16 -21.83
CA MET A 5 17.14 -8.70 -21.96
C MET A 5 16.10 -8.17 -22.96
N LYS A 6 15.93 -8.83 -24.10
CA LYS A 6 14.90 -8.47 -25.09
C LYS A 6 13.46 -8.63 -24.57
N SER A 7 13.23 -9.46 -23.56
CA SER A 7 11.93 -9.57 -22.91
C SER A 7 11.59 -8.40 -21.98
N LEU A 8 12.58 -7.60 -21.60
CA LEU A 8 12.39 -6.33 -20.87
C LEU A 8 12.08 -5.20 -21.85
N ASP A 9 12.93 -5.05 -22.87
CA ASP A 9 12.73 -4.11 -23.97
C ASP A 9 13.44 -4.69 -25.23
N PRO A 10 12.73 -4.78 -26.38
CA PRO A 10 13.30 -5.32 -27.64
C PRO A 10 14.54 -4.56 -28.14
N ALA A 11 14.68 -3.29 -27.75
CA ALA A 11 15.81 -2.44 -28.13
C ALA A 11 17.06 -2.65 -27.26
N LEU A 12 17.01 -3.48 -26.20
CA LEU A 12 18.16 -3.76 -25.36
C LEU A 12 19.11 -4.77 -26.00
N GLY A 13 20.33 -4.33 -26.27
CA GLY A 13 21.48 -5.13 -26.67
C GLY A 13 22.23 -5.61 -25.42
N TYR A 14 22.44 -6.93 -25.33
CA TYR A 14 23.25 -7.51 -24.25
C TYR A 14 24.74 -7.36 -24.60
N LEU A 15 25.53 -6.80 -23.66
CA LEU A 15 26.98 -6.68 -23.79
C LEU A 15 27.70 -7.78 -23.00
N THR A 16 27.58 -7.76 -21.68
CA THR A 16 28.28 -8.68 -20.78
C THR A 16 27.50 -8.90 -19.50
N HIS A 17 27.90 -9.89 -18.71
CA HIS A 17 27.44 -10.05 -17.34
C HIS A 17 28.57 -10.60 -16.45
N GLU A 18 28.53 -10.20 -15.20
CA GLU A 18 29.40 -10.68 -14.14
C GLU A 18 28.55 -11.29 -13.04
N THR A 19 28.96 -12.43 -12.52
CA THR A 19 28.26 -13.13 -11.45
C THR A 19 29.17 -13.31 -10.26
N HIS A 20 28.77 -12.76 -9.13
CA HIS A 20 29.36 -12.97 -7.82
C HIS A 20 28.42 -13.83 -6.95
N GLU A 21 28.84 -14.17 -5.74
CA GLU A 21 28.10 -15.10 -4.85
C GLU A 21 26.60 -14.74 -4.70
N HIS A 22 26.30 -13.47 -4.45
CA HIS A 22 24.92 -12.98 -4.20
C HIS A 22 24.45 -11.91 -5.19
N LYS A 23 25.25 -11.58 -6.20
CA LYS A 23 24.95 -10.48 -7.14
C LYS A 23 25.26 -10.90 -8.57
N MET A 24 24.37 -10.58 -9.48
CA MET A 24 24.59 -10.64 -10.93
C MET A 24 24.46 -9.23 -11.49
N THR A 25 25.49 -8.76 -12.16
CA THR A 25 25.49 -7.47 -12.85
C THR A 25 25.45 -7.71 -14.34
N ILE A 26 24.47 -7.15 -15.03
CA ILE A 26 24.25 -7.32 -16.48
C ILE A 26 24.42 -5.96 -17.13
N THR A 27 25.37 -5.85 -18.06
CA THR A 27 25.59 -4.62 -18.82
C THR A 27 24.88 -4.72 -20.17
N VAL A 28 24.07 -3.71 -20.45
CA VAL A 28 23.26 -3.60 -21.69
C VAL A 28 23.45 -2.23 -22.32
N GLU A 29 23.22 -2.16 -23.60
CA GLU A 29 23.20 -0.92 -24.40
C GLU A 29 21.91 -0.86 -25.22
N LEU A 30 21.65 0.29 -25.82
CA LEU A 30 20.54 0.44 -26.76
C LEU A 30 20.99 0.13 -28.19
N SER A 31 20.19 -0.68 -28.87
CA SER A 31 20.43 -1.03 -30.26
C SER A 31 19.85 -0.01 -31.27
N ARG A 32 19.07 0.97 -30.79
CA ARG A 32 18.46 2.01 -31.61
C ARG A 32 19.29 3.28 -31.56
N HIS A 33 19.46 3.92 -32.70
CA HIS A 33 20.25 5.17 -32.85
C HIS A 33 19.35 6.39 -33.07
N GLU A 34 18.03 6.21 -33.05
CA GLU A 34 17.05 7.29 -33.16
C GLU A 34 16.03 7.18 -32.04
N THR A 35 15.69 8.30 -31.48
CA THR A 35 14.69 8.37 -30.41
C THR A 35 13.69 9.46 -30.66
N ILE A 36 12.47 9.27 -30.16
CA ILE A 36 11.37 10.19 -30.32
C ILE A 36 11.40 11.18 -29.15
N TYR A 37 11.40 12.46 -29.46
CA TYR A 37 11.33 13.50 -28.44
C TYR A 37 9.96 13.48 -27.73
N PRO A 38 9.95 13.36 -26.39
CA PRO A 38 8.71 13.06 -25.64
C PRO A 38 7.69 14.19 -25.65
N TYR A 39 8.06 15.43 -26.00
CA TYR A 39 7.14 16.56 -25.95
C TYR A 39 6.53 16.98 -27.31
N CYS A 40 7.14 16.62 -28.41
CA CYS A 40 6.62 16.98 -29.73
C CYS A 40 6.71 15.88 -30.77
N SER A 41 7.06 14.66 -30.38
CA SER A 41 7.05 13.44 -31.20
C SER A 41 7.94 13.49 -32.47
N LYS A 42 8.92 14.40 -32.53
CA LYS A 42 9.91 14.43 -33.61
C LYS A 42 11.09 13.53 -33.28
N THR A 43 11.66 12.89 -34.27
CA THR A 43 12.88 12.07 -34.12
C THR A 43 14.13 12.93 -33.98
N SER A 44 15.08 12.45 -33.21
CA SER A 44 16.44 13.00 -33.12
C SER A 44 17.46 11.87 -33.16
N SER A 45 18.56 12.09 -33.85
CA SER A 45 19.71 11.17 -33.98
C SER A 45 21.03 11.79 -33.49
N GLY A 46 21.03 13.08 -33.14
CA GLY A 46 22.22 13.78 -32.66
C GLY A 46 22.55 13.42 -31.21
N ILE A 47 23.60 12.61 -30.98
CA ILE A 47 24.04 12.22 -29.64
C ILE A 47 24.77 13.40 -28.98
N HIS A 48 24.29 13.80 -27.79
CA HIS A 48 24.92 14.81 -26.95
C HIS A 48 25.97 14.18 -26.01
N SER A 49 25.59 13.11 -25.31
CA SER A 49 26.47 12.44 -24.35
C SER A 49 26.00 11.04 -24.03
N VAL A 50 26.91 10.17 -23.62
CA VAL A 50 26.63 8.83 -23.11
C VAL A 50 26.75 8.83 -21.60
N TYR A 51 25.88 8.12 -20.91
CA TYR A 51 25.91 7.95 -19.45
C TYR A 51 25.45 6.55 -19.05
N GLN A 52 25.89 6.12 -17.89
CA GLN A 52 25.46 4.85 -17.31
C GLN A 52 24.38 5.06 -16.27
N SER A 53 23.39 4.20 -16.28
CA SER A 53 22.33 4.11 -15.25
C SER A 53 22.30 2.73 -14.66
N GLU A 54 22.13 2.65 -13.34
CA GLU A 54 22.07 1.38 -12.61
C GLU A 54 20.64 1.16 -12.09
N PHE A 55 20.08 -0.02 -12.37
CA PHE A 55 18.74 -0.41 -11.97
C PHE A 55 18.75 -1.80 -11.33
N GLN A 56 18.05 -1.96 -10.24
CA GLN A 56 17.76 -3.28 -9.68
C GLN A 56 16.57 -3.90 -10.41
N ASP A 57 16.70 -5.17 -10.80
CA ASP A 57 15.61 -5.97 -11.36
C ASP A 57 15.20 -7.12 -10.43
N LEU A 58 14.23 -7.91 -10.85
CA LEU A 58 13.84 -9.14 -10.16
C LEU A 58 15.05 -10.05 -9.97
N PRO A 59 15.18 -10.69 -8.80
CA PRO A 59 16.27 -11.63 -8.54
C PRO A 59 16.21 -12.83 -9.48
N LEU A 60 17.37 -13.35 -9.83
CA LEU A 60 17.54 -14.54 -10.65
C LEU A 60 18.42 -15.55 -9.93
N GLN A 61 17.93 -16.78 -9.74
CA GLN A 61 18.66 -17.87 -9.07
C GLN A 61 19.26 -17.42 -7.71
N ASP A 62 18.41 -16.84 -6.84
CA ASP A 62 18.78 -16.34 -5.53
C ASP A 62 19.92 -15.31 -5.51
N LYS A 63 20.10 -14.61 -6.64
CA LYS A 63 21.05 -13.49 -6.76
C LYS A 63 20.32 -12.19 -7.02
N GLN A 64 20.79 -11.11 -6.38
CA GLN A 64 20.37 -9.76 -6.72
C GLN A 64 20.79 -9.45 -8.17
N VAL A 65 19.86 -9.00 -8.99
CA VAL A 65 20.13 -8.59 -10.36
C VAL A 65 20.24 -7.07 -10.45
N ILE A 66 21.38 -6.61 -10.97
CA ILE A 66 21.64 -5.21 -11.28
C ILE A 66 21.84 -5.08 -12.78
N ILE A 67 21.08 -4.21 -13.42
CA ILE A 67 21.24 -3.86 -14.83
C ILE A 67 21.99 -2.55 -14.92
N ILE A 68 23.12 -2.54 -15.61
CA ILE A 68 23.86 -1.34 -16.00
C ILE A 68 23.48 -1.03 -17.44
N LEU A 69 22.77 0.06 -17.63
CA LEU A 69 22.31 0.51 -18.93
C LEU A 69 23.19 1.67 -19.43
N ASN A 70 23.86 1.46 -20.55
CA ASN A 70 24.53 2.50 -21.31
C ASN A 70 23.47 3.25 -22.11
N SER A 71 23.19 4.48 -21.73
CA SER A 71 22.14 5.33 -22.32
C SER A 71 22.73 6.56 -22.96
N GLU A 72 22.02 7.13 -23.91
CA GLU A 72 22.40 8.33 -24.62
C GLU A 72 21.48 9.50 -24.27
N LYS A 73 22.03 10.70 -24.26
CA LYS A 73 21.29 11.95 -24.33
C LYS A 73 21.39 12.49 -25.73
N TYR A 74 20.29 13.04 -26.21
CA TYR A 74 20.20 13.54 -27.58
C TYR A 74 20.04 15.04 -27.61
N PHE A 75 20.62 15.70 -28.64
CA PHE A 75 20.32 17.08 -28.97
C PHE A 75 18.93 17.20 -29.56
N TYR A 76 18.30 18.32 -29.33
CA TYR A 76 17.03 18.66 -29.93
C TYR A 76 17.08 20.06 -30.55
N ASP A 77 17.04 20.12 -31.87
CA ASP A 77 17.29 21.34 -32.65
C ASP A 77 16.02 22.09 -33.06
N ASN A 78 14.85 21.77 -32.47
CA ASN A 78 13.63 22.49 -32.78
C ASN A 78 13.60 23.85 -32.10
N GLN A 79 13.66 24.93 -32.90
CA GLN A 79 13.65 26.32 -32.42
C GLN A 79 12.39 26.69 -31.63
N ASN A 80 11.29 25.96 -31.82
CA ASN A 80 10.01 26.18 -31.13
C ASN A 80 9.89 25.42 -29.80
N CYS A 81 10.95 24.81 -29.31
CA CYS A 81 10.97 24.06 -28.05
C CYS A 81 12.02 24.59 -27.09
N ASN A 82 11.65 24.78 -25.83
CA ASN A 82 12.53 25.30 -24.79
C ASN A 82 13.58 24.30 -24.28
N HIS A 83 13.43 23.01 -24.58
CA HIS A 83 14.35 21.96 -24.17
C HIS A 83 15.28 21.60 -25.33
N ARG A 84 16.59 21.66 -25.10
CA ARG A 84 17.62 21.38 -26.13
C ARG A 84 18.29 20.03 -25.98
N ILE A 85 18.14 19.38 -24.83
CA ILE A 85 18.75 18.10 -24.53
C ILE A 85 17.71 17.26 -23.80
N PHE A 86 17.60 16.00 -24.18
CA PHE A 86 16.72 15.04 -23.52
C PHE A 86 17.40 13.67 -23.36
N ALA A 87 16.99 12.92 -22.35
CA ALA A 87 17.35 11.54 -22.16
C ALA A 87 16.24 10.65 -22.73
N GLU A 88 16.61 9.52 -23.24
CA GLU A 88 15.67 8.52 -23.72
C GLU A 88 14.85 7.94 -22.58
N GLY A 89 13.57 7.69 -22.83
CA GLY A 89 12.66 6.98 -21.94
C GLY A 89 12.58 5.48 -22.26
N PHE A 90 12.29 4.67 -21.24
CA PHE A 90 12.19 3.22 -21.36
C PHE A 90 10.87 2.74 -20.78
N ASP A 91 10.22 1.77 -21.43
CA ASP A 91 8.92 1.25 -21.00
C ASP A 91 9.01 0.36 -19.75
N PHE A 92 10.20 -0.15 -19.44
CA PHE A 92 10.41 -1.03 -18.29
C PHE A 92 10.87 -0.32 -17.01
N ILE A 93 11.04 1.02 -17.07
CA ILE A 93 11.53 1.84 -15.94
C ILE A 93 10.76 3.16 -15.87
N THR A 94 10.08 3.38 -14.77
CA THR A 94 9.49 4.69 -14.48
C THR A 94 10.59 5.77 -14.33
N PRO A 95 10.44 6.98 -14.90
CA PRO A 95 11.41 8.06 -14.79
C PRO A 95 11.87 8.31 -13.36
N LYS A 96 13.18 8.46 -13.17
CA LYS A 96 13.86 8.66 -11.85
C LYS A 96 13.81 7.43 -10.92
N SER A 97 13.29 6.29 -11.36
CA SER A 97 13.38 5.04 -10.61
C SER A 97 14.78 4.44 -10.74
N ARG A 98 15.22 3.72 -9.70
CA ARG A 98 16.39 2.83 -9.73
C ARG A 98 15.99 1.36 -9.66
N LYS A 99 14.74 1.06 -9.97
CA LYS A 99 14.16 -0.28 -9.98
C LYS A 99 13.29 -0.43 -11.19
N THR A 100 13.30 -1.61 -11.80
CA THR A 100 12.39 -1.93 -12.90
C THR A 100 10.93 -1.92 -12.43
N ASP A 101 9.99 -1.63 -13.31
CA ASP A 101 8.57 -1.58 -12.98
C ASP A 101 8.03 -2.96 -12.56
N LYS A 102 8.59 -4.05 -13.11
CA LYS A 102 8.30 -5.42 -12.67
C LYS A 102 8.70 -5.65 -11.20
N LEU A 103 9.89 -5.17 -10.81
CA LEU A 103 10.35 -5.26 -9.42
C LEU A 103 9.49 -4.38 -8.49
N ILE A 104 9.15 -3.16 -8.92
CA ILE A 104 8.23 -2.28 -8.19
C ILE A 104 6.88 -2.97 -7.97
N GLY A 105 6.33 -3.61 -9.00
CA GLY A 105 5.09 -4.37 -8.89
C GLY A 105 5.17 -5.52 -7.85
N LYS A 106 6.29 -6.27 -7.81
CA LYS A 106 6.51 -7.30 -6.77
C LYS A 106 6.58 -6.68 -5.37
N ILE A 107 7.32 -5.57 -5.21
CA ILE A 107 7.45 -4.86 -3.93
C ILE A 107 6.07 -4.41 -3.44
N ILE A 108 5.29 -3.75 -4.28
CA ILE A 108 3.93 -3.28 -3.95
C ILE A 108 3.05 -4.46 -3.53
N ARG A 109 3.01 -5.54 -4.32
CA ARG A 109 2.17 -6.71 -4.04
C ARG A 109 2.46 -7.32 -2.66
N ILE A 110 3.72 -7.46 -2.26
CA ILE A 110 4.07 -7.96 -0.93
C ILE A 110 3.68 -6.94 0.14
N SER A 111 3.92 -5.66 -0.13
CA SER A 111 3.69 -4.57 0.84
C SER A 111 2.22 -4.26 1.09
N THR A 112 1.30 -4.70 0.23
CA THR A 112 -0.15 -4.63 0.49
C THR A 112 -0.66 -5.74 1.42
N MET A 113 0.13 -6.80 1.63
CA MET A 113 -0.26 -7.95 2.47
C MET A 113 0.26 -7.83 3.91
N VAL A 114 1.38 -7.12 4.12
CA VAL A 114 2.06 -7.02 5.42
C VAL A 114 2.56 -5.60 5.68
N SER A 115 3.01 -5.32 6.91
CA SER A 115 3.59 -4.02 7.25
C SER A 115 4.83 -3.71 6.40
N SER A 116 5.12 -2.42 6.16
CA SER A 116 6.31 -2.00 5.39
C SER A 116 7.65 -2.48 6.00
N VAL A 117 7.69 -2.70 7.32
CA VAL A 117 8.86 -3.26 8.02
C VAL A 117 8.98 -4.74 7.69
N SER A 118 7.90 -5.51 7.83
CA SER A 118 7.87 -6.96 7.52
C SER A 118 8.13 -7.18 6.02
N ALA A 119 7.53 -6.36 5.15
CA ALA A 119 7.76 -6.43 3.71
C ALA A 119 9.25 -6.21 3.36
N ALA A 120 9.91 -5.23 3.98
CA ALA A 120 11.34 -4.98 3.75
C ALA A 120 12.21 -6.18 4.20
N GLN A 121 11.87 -6.85 5.30
CA GLN A 121 12.56 -8.05 5.76
C GLN A 121 12.36 -9.24 4.81
N MET A 122 11.12 -9.50 4.41
CA MET A 122 10.79 -10.57 3.45
C MET A 122 11.47 -10.36 2.09
N LEU A 123 11.44 -9.13 1.58
CA LEU A 123 12.10 -8.77 0.32
C LEU A 123 13.62 -8.91 0.40
N LYS A 124 14.21 -8.62 1.56
CA LYS A 124 15.65 -8.82 1.78
C LYS A 124 16.05 -10.29 1.70
N SER A 125 15.24 -11.22 2.23
CA SER A 125 15.50 -12.66 2.08
C SER A 125 15.41 -13.14 0.63
N ASP A 126 14.60 -12.45 -0.19
CA ASP A 126 14.49 -12.65 -1.64
C ASP A 126 15.54 -11.86 -2.46
N MET A 127 16.65 -11.43 -1.86
CA MET A 127 17.69 -10.62 -2.52
C MET A 127 17.20 -9.27 -3.11
N ILE A 128 16.07 -8.76 -2.63
CA ILE A 128 15.53 -7.46 -3.02
C ILE A 128 15.82 -6.43 -1.93
N ILE A 129 16.77 -5.51 -2.21
CA ILE A 129 17.15 -4.48 -1.24
C ILE A 129 16.22 -3.28 -1.38
N VAL A 130 15.36 -3.09 -0.38
CA VAL A 130 14.43 -1.95 -0.30
C VAL A 130 14.22 -1.53 1.15
N SER A 131 14.22 -0.23 1.41
CA SER A 131 13.94 0.31 2.74
C SER A 131 12.42 0.44 2.97
N LYS A 132 12.00 0.38 4.25
CA LYS A 132 10.61 0.66 4.64
C LYS A 132 10.09 2.01 4.14
N SER A 133 10.96 3.03 4.09
CA SER A 133 10.60 4.36 3.59
C SER A 133 10.34 4.36 2.09
N THR A 134 11.13 3.60 1.31
CA THR A 134 10.89 3.43 -0.13
C THR A 134 9.55 2.71 -0.37
N ILE A 135 9.26 1.65 0.37
CA ILE A 135 7.98 0.94 0.31
C ILE A 135 6.83 1.89 0.60
N TYR A 136 6.89 2.64 1.70
CA TYR A 136 5.87 3.62 2.06
C TYR A 136 5.63 4.65 0.95
N ASN A 137 6.71 5.18 0.34
CA ASN A 137 6.61 6.14 -0.75
C ASN A 137 6.02 5.54 -2.03
N LEU A 138 6.27 4.26 -2.31
CA LEU A 138 5.65 3.54 -3.42
C LEU A 138 4.15 3.36 -3.19
N LEU A 139 3.76 2.88 -2.00
CA LEU A 139 2.35 2.70 -1.64
C LEU A 139 1.57 4.02 -1.70
N LYS A 140 2.18 5.12 -1.23
CA LYS A 140 1.56 6.46 -1.26
C LYS A 140 1.29 6.98 -2.67
N LYS A 141 2.03 6.51 -3.67
CA LYS A 141 1.85 6.90 -5.09
C LYS A 141 0.81 6.04 -5.81
N MET A 142 0.35 4.94 -5.20
CA MET A 142 -0.67 4.10 -5.82
C MET A 142 -1.97 4.89 -5.95
N PRO A 143 -2.60 4.91 -7.13
CA PRO A 143 -3.92 5.47 -7.27
C PRO A 143 -4.91 4.61 -6.49
N ILE A 144 -5.56 5.19 -5.50
CA ILE A 144 -6.69 4.55 -4.81
C ILE A 144 -7.92 4.91 -5.65
N SER A 145 -8.27 4.05 -6.59
CA SER A 145 -9.54 4.16 -7.32
C SER A 145 -10.51 3.16 -6.72
N MET A 146 -11.40 3.63 -5.86
CA MET A 146 -12.51 2.84 -5.35
C MET A 146 -13.81 3.42 -5.90
N ASP A 147 -14.65 2.56 -6.45
CA ASP A 147 -16.02 2.94 -6.79
C ASP A 147 -16.85 3.07 -5.51
N LYS A 148 -16.99 4.29 -5.03
CA LYS A 148 -17.74 4.62 -3.83
C LYS A 148 -19.25 4.41 -4.01
N SER A 149 -19.74 4.34 -5.24
CA SER A 149 -21.16 4.12 -5.53
C SER A 149 -21.61 2.68 -5.26
N GLY A 150 -20.72 1.72 -5.30
CA GLY A 150 -21.00 0.32 -4.98
C GLY A 150 -21.13 0.02 -3.49
N ILE A 151 -20.81 0.96 -2.61
CA ILE A 151 -20.79 0.75 -1.16
C ILE A 151 -22.18 1.06 -0.57
N VAL A 152 -22.80 0.04 0.01
CA VAL A 152 -24.20 0.11 0.50
C VAL A 152 -24.29 -0.15 2.00
N ARG A 153 -23.54 -1.13 2.51
CA ARG A 153 -23.58 -1.59 3.90
C ARG A 153 -22.23 -1.44 4.57
N ILE A 154 -22.12 -0.61 5.58
CA ILE A 154 -20.86 -0.30 6.22
C ILE A 154 -20.88 -0.49 7.73
N CYS A 155 -19.69 -0.71 8.29
CA CYS A 155 -19.42 -0.54 9.71
C CYS A 155 -18.48 0.63 9.90
N ILE A 156 -18.75 1.50 10.86
CA ILE A 156 -17.83 2.56 11.30
C ILE A 156 -17.50 2.38 12.77
N ASP A 157 -16.21 2.57 13.10
CA ASP A 157 -15.71 2.43 14.47
C ASP A 157 -14.52 3.36 14.72
N ASP A 158 -14.17 3.54 15.98
CA ASP A 158 -12.98 4.30 16.39
C ASP A 158 -11.69 3.54 16.02
N PHE A 159 -10.75 4.24 15.44
CA PHE A 159 -9.43 3.71 15.11
C PHE A 159 -8.32 4.52 15.76
N ALA A 160 -7.41 3.87 16.50
CA ALA A 160 -6.29 4.52 17.15
C ALA A 160 -5.04 4.47 16.25
N PHE A 161 -4.64 5.60 15.66
CA PHE A 161 -3.33 5.72 15.01
C PHE A 161 -2.19 5.63 16.04
N LYS A 162 -2.41 6.24 17.20
CA LYS A 162 -1.52 6.15 18.36
C LYS A 162 -2.37 6.19 19.62
N LYS A 163 -2.41 5.07 20.36
CA LYS A 163 -3.17 4.97 21.60
C LYS A 163 -2.90 6.18 22.53
N ARG A 164 -3.95 6.78 23.06
CA ARG A 164 -3.95 7.97 23.95
C ARG A 164 -3.60 9.30 23.27
N TYR A 165 -3.21 9.33 21.98
CA TYR A 165 -2.77 10.57 21.32
C TYR A 165 -3.57 10.91 20.08
N SER A 166 -3.80 9.96 19.18
CA SER A 166 -4.39 10.22 17.88
C SER A 166 -5.36 9.13 17.48
N TYR A 167 -6.59 9.54 17.19
CA TYR A 167 -7.69 8.67 16.82
C TYR A 167 -8.29 9.14 15.50
N GLY A 168 -8.88 8.22 14.79
CA GLY A 168 -9.66 8.44 13.58
C GLY A 168 -10.86 7.53 13.54
N THR A 169 -11.52 7.51 12.41
CA THR A 169 -12.66 6.65 12.11
C THR A 169 -12.30 5.69 11.01
N ILE A 170 -12.58 4.42 11.18
CA ILE A 170 -12.41 3.38 10.16
C ILE A 170 -13.76 3.02 9.57
N MET A 171 -13.80 2.78 8.26
CA MET A 171 -14.95 2.28 7.53
C MET A 171 -14.65 0.91 6.95
N VAL A 172 -15.52 -0.05 7.22
CA VAL A 172 -15.43 -1.43 6.75
C VAL A 172 -16.71 -1.76 5.99
N ASP A 173 -16.58 -2.40 4.85
CA ASP A 173 -17.70 -2.96 4.11
C ASP A 173 -18.23 -4.21 4.84
N LEU A 174 -19.51 -4.28 5.11
CA LEU A 174 -20.14 -5.41 5.84
C LEU A 174 -20.25 -6.67 5.00
N ASP A 175 -20.19 -6.55 3.68
CA ASP A 175 -20.33 -7.68 2.77
C ASP A 175 -19.01 -8.38 2.51
N SER A 176 -17.97 -7.62 2.20
CA SER A 176 -16.64 -8.16 1.92
C SER A 176 -15.74 -8.23 3.15
N HIS A 177 -16.09 -7.57 4.25
CA HIS A 177 -15.27 -7.38 5.45
C HIS A 177 -13.92 -6.68 5.20
N ILE A 178 -13.82 -5.92 4.11
CA ILE A 178 -12.62 -5.18 3.74
C ILE A 178 -12.71 -3.75 4.29
N ILE A 179 -11.57 -3.23 4.75
CA ILE A 179 -11.45 -1.82 5.10
C ILE A 179 -11.59 -0.99 3.81
N ILE A 180 -12.61 -0.13 3.78
CA ILE A 180 -12.90 0.74 2.64
C ILE A 180 -12.07 2.02 2.71
N ASP A 181 -12.09 2.66 3.90
CA ASP A 181 -11.49 3.98 4.06
C ASP A 181 -11.17 4.26 5.53
N ILE A 182 -10.28 5.22 5.76
CA ILE A 182 -9.88 5.68 7.10
C ILE A 182 -9.87 7.20 7.10
N LEU A 183 -10.68 7.79 7.97
CA LEU A 183 -10.67 9.23 8.23
C LEU A 183 -9.78 9.52 9.45
N ALA A 184 -8.76 10.39 9.28
CA ALA A 184 -7.88 10.80 10.37
C ALA A 184 -8.53 11.81 11.33
N SER A 185 -9.82 11.61 11.65
CA SER A 185 -10.59 12.49 12.53
C SER A 185 -11.78 11.78 13.16
N ARG A 186 -12.23 12.32 14.29
CA ARG A 186 -13.50 11.97 14.97
C ARG A 186 -14.45 13.17 15.03
N ASN A 187 -14.13 14.26 14.32
CA ASN A 187 -14.96 15.45 14.28
C ASN A 187 -16.23 15.18 13.47
N LYS A 188 -17.40 15.53 14.05
CA LYS A 188 -18.70 15.30 13.42
C LYS A 188 -18.78 15.87 12.00
N GLY A 189 -18.35 17.12 11.78
CA GLY A 189 -18.41 17.76 10.47
C GLY A 189 -17.62 17.02 9.40
N LEU A 190 -16.39 16.61 9.73
CA LEU A 190 -15.52 15.85 8.83
C LEU A 190 -16.10 14.45 8.54
N ILE A 191 -16.73 13.80 9.53
CA ILE A 191 -17.41 12.51 9.34
C ILE A 191 -18.59 12.68 8.38
N ILE A 192 -19.38 13.74 8.50
CA ILE A 192 -20.50 14.02 7.60
C ILE A 192 -20.04 14.18 6.15
N GLU A 193 -19.01 15.01 5.92
CA GLU A 193 -18.43 15.22 4.58
C GLU A 193 -17.88 13.90 4.00
N TRP A 194 -17.20 13.13 4.83
CA TRP A 194 -16.66 11.84 4.44
C TRP A 194 -17.75 10.84 4.07
N LEU A 195 -18.80 10.68 4.87
CA LEU A 195 -19.94 9.82 4.59
C LEU A 195 -20.68 10.26 3.31
N ARG A 196 -20.87 11.56 3.08
CA ARG A 196 -21.50 12.08 1.86
C ARG A 196 -20.75 11.71 0.58
N SER A 197 -19.45 11.41 0.67
CA SER A 197 -18.70 10.91 -0.49
C SER A 197 -19.08 9.48 -0.91
N TYR A 198 -19.92 8.78 -0.13
CA TYR A 198 -20.46 7.45 -0.39
C TYR A 198 -21.99 7.53 -0.56
N PRO A 199 -22.51 7.80 -1.77
CA PRO A 199 -23.90 8.25 -1.96
C PRO A 199 -24.98 7.18 -1.66
N ASN A 200 -24.64 5.89 -1.69
CA ASN A 200 -25.59 4.80 -1.67
C ASN A 200 -25.60 4.01 -0.36
N ILE A 201 -25.14 4.61 0.74
CA ILE A 201 -25.19 3.95 2.05
C ILE A 201 -26.63 3.80 2.53
N GLU A 202 -27.05 2.55 2.79
CA GLU A 202 -28.36 2.19 3.30
C GLU A 202 -28.32 1.66 4.74
N ILE A 203 -27.24 0.96 5.13
CA ILE A 203 -27.08 0.37 6.46
C ILE A 203 -25.73 0.76 7.04
N VAL A 204 -25.74 1.27 8.26
CA VAL A 204 -24.54 1.60 9.02
C VAL A 204 -24.53 0.90 10.37
N SER A 205 -23.62 -0.05 10.55
CA SER A 205 -23.29 -0.59 11.86
C SER A 205 -22.32 0.35 12.58
N ARG A 206 -22.58 0.70 13.83
CA ARG A 206 -21.76 1.60 14.62
C ARG A 206 -21.70 1.24 16.10
N ASP A 207 -20.77 1.84 16.82
CA ASP A 207 -20.74 1.84 18.27
C ASP A 207 -21.87 2.70 18.88
N GLY A 208 -21.91 2.81 20.20
CA GLY A 208 -22.90 3.62 20.94
C GLY A 208 -22.66 5.14 20.87
N SER A 209 -21.67 5.64 20.10
CA SER A 209 -21.29 7.05 20.04
C SER A 209 -22.40 7.92 19.47
N GLN A 210 -22.78 8.99 20.19
CA GLN A 210 -23.73 9.98 19.72
C GLN A 210 -23.20 10.81 18.55
N VAL A 211 -21.87 10.95 18.45
CA VAL A 211 -21.23 11.66 17.34
C VAL A 211 -21.48 10.94 16.02
N TYR A 212 -21.27 9.62 15.99
CA TYR A 212 -21.56 8.82 14.80
C TYR A 212 -23.07 8.78 14.50
N ALA A 213 -23.92 8.60 15.53
CA ALA A 213 -25.36 8.62 15.34
C ALA A 213 -25.83 9.88 14.64
N SER A 214 -25.43 11.04 15.14
CA SER A 214 -25.85 12.33 14.58
C SER A 214 -25.22 12.61 13.21
N ALA A 215 -23.97 12.18 12.97
CA ALA A 215 -23.32 12.35 11.68
C ALA A 215 -24.00 11.53 10.58
N ILE A 216 -24.38 10.27 10.88
CA ILE A 216 -25.10 9.41 9.93
C ILE A 216 -26.48 9.97 9.64
N THR A 217 -27.23 10.39 10.66
CA THR A 217 -28.57 10.98 10.48
C THR A 217 -28.53 12.22 9.60
N GLU A 218 -27.46 13.04 9.71
CA GLU A 218 -27.32 14.27 8.94
C GLU A 218 -26.81 14.00 7.51
N SER A 219 -25.94 13.02 7.32
CA SER A 219 -25.39 12.67 5.99
C SER A 219 -26.37 11.80 5.20
N HIS A 220 -26.96 10.79 5.84
CA HIS A 220 -27.83 9.77 5.26
C HIS A 220 -29.11 9.58 6.10
N PRO A 221 -30.09 10.49 6.02
CA PRO A 221 -31.29 10.47 6.88
C PRO A 221 -32.14 9.20 6.73
N LYS A 222 -32.02 8.50 5.60
CA LYS A 222 -32.76 7.25 5.32
C LYS A 222 -31.99 6.00 5.70
N ALA A 223 -30.71 6.10 6.07
CA ALA A 223 -29.90 4.94 6.40
C ALA A 223 -30.34 4.30 7.74
N ILE A 224 -30.41 2.99 7.75
CA ILE A 224 -30.71 2.21 8.95
C ILE A 224 -29.42 2.12 9.81
N GLN A 225 -29.50 2.60 11.04
CA GLN A 225 -28.40 2.52 11.99
C GLN A 225 -28.56 1.29 12.88
N ILE A 226 -27.51 0.46 12.97
CA ILE A 226 -27.49 -0.77 13.77
C ILE A 226 -26.37 -0.67 14.81
N SER A 227 -26.65 -1.08 16.05
CA SER A 227 -25.60 -1.15 17.07
C SER A 227 -24.64 -2.31 16.77
N ASN A 228 -23.34 -2.05 16.86
CA ASN A 228 -22.31 -3.06 16.72
C ASN A 228 -22.48 -4.16 17.78
N ARG A 229 -22.45 -5.41 17.36
CA ARG A 229 -22.66 -6.61 18.20
C ARG A 229 -21.70 -6.65 19.41
N PHE A 230 -20.45 -6.27 19.23
CA PHE A 230 -19.47 -6.21 20.31
C PHE A 230 -19.90 -5.23 21.41
N HIS A 231 -20.36 -4.03 21.05
CA HIS A 231 -20.78 -3.01 22.00
C HIS A 231 -22.09 -3.40 22.72
N LEU A 232 -22.99 -4.12 22.04
CA LEU A 232 -24.18 -4.69 22.70
C LEU A 232 -23.80 -5.71 23.77
N SER A 233 -22.93 -6.66 23.44
CA SER A 233 -22.46 -7.67 24.38
C SER A 233 -21.72 -7.03 25.58
N LYS A 234 -20.82 -6.07 25.30
CA LYS A 234 -20.09 -5.34 26.33
C LYS A 234 -21.04 -4.63 27.30
N ASN A 235 -22.00 -3.87 26.76
CA ASN A 235 -22.98 -3.15 27.60
C ASN A 235 -23.82 -4.11 28.46
N LEU A 236 -24.19 -5.28 27.91
CA LEU A 236 -24.89 -6.31 28.66
C LEU A 236 -24.03 -6.85 29.81
N PHE A 237 -22.75 -7.19 29.54
CA PHE A 237 -21.83 -7.65 30.59
C PHE A 237 -21.63 -6.60 31.68
N GLU A 238 -21.43 -5.33 31.32
CA GLU A 238 -21.31 -4.24 32.29
C GLU A 238 -22.57 -4.05 33.14
N ALA A 239 -23.76 -4.22 32.55
CA ALA A 239 -25.02 -4.15 33.29
C ALA A 239 -25.16 -5.32 34.28
N VAL A 240 -24.83 -6.54 33.84
CA VAL A 240 -24.84 -7.74 34.69
C VAL A 240 -23.83 -7.60 35.83
N GLU A 241 -22.60 -7.15 35.55
CA GLU A 241 -21.59 -6.92 36.56
C GLU A 241 -22.04 -5.92 37.63
N LYS A 242 -22.58 -4.77 37.21
CA LYS A 242 -23.15 -3.78 38.13
C LYS A 242 -24.29 -4.33 38.96
N TYR A 243 -25.13 -5.17 38.40
CA TYR A 243 -26.21 -5.82 39.13
C TYR A 243 -25.71 -6.81 40.19
N ILE A 244 -24.71 -7.66 39.81
CA ILE A 244 -24.09 -8.61 40.72
C ILE A 244 -23.37 -7.87 41.89
N LEU A 245 -22.63 -6.81 41.58
CA LEU A 245 -21.96 -6.01 42.61
C LEU A 245 -22.92 -5.32 43.57
N ARG A 246 -24.14 -5.02 43.19
CA ARG A 246 -25.19 -4.52 44.08
C ARG A 246 -25.74 -5.62 45.00
N LEU A 247 -25.86 -6.85 44.49
CA LEU A 247 -26.36 -7.99 45.28
C LEU A 247 -25.31 -8.51 46.26
N PHE A 248 -24.02 -8.45 45.85
CA PHE A 248 -22.90 -8.97 46.62
C PHE A 248 -21.82 -7.88 46.78
N PRO A 249 -22.03 -6.93 47.71
CA PRO A 249 -21.12 -5.79 47.88
C PRO A 249 -19.77 -6.12 48.57
N GLY A 250 -19.51 -7.39 48.91
CA GLY A 250 -18.24 -7.86 49.51
C GLY A 250 -17.30 -8.50 48.46
N ARG A 251 -15.99 -8.37 48.69
CA ARG A 251 -14.98 -9.14 47.98
C ARG A 251 -15.05 -10.59 48.41
N GLY A 252 -15.62 -11.48 47.59
CA GLY A 252 -15.54 -12.91 47.80
C GLY A 252 -14.17 -13.44 47.39
N GLU A 253 -13.41 -14.05 48.30
CA GLU A 253 -12.24 -14.86 47.90
C GLU A 253 -12.73 -16.18 47.29
N ILE A 254 -12.48 -16.33 46.00
CA ILE A 254 -12.71 -17.61 45.32
C ILE A 254 -11.50 -18.50 45.63
N GLN A 255 -11.63 -19.45 46.54
CA GLN A 255 -10.64 -20.50 46.73
C GLN A 255 -10.70 -21.43 45.49
N ALA A 256 -9.63 -21.37 44.69
CA ALA A 256 -9.45 -22.33 43.61
C ALA A 256 -9.38 -23.75 44.17
N LYS A 257 -10.33 -24.63 43.84
CA LYS A 257 -10.26 -26.06 44.11
C LYS A 257 -9.03 -26.64 43.41
N THR A 258 -7.94 -26.87 44.15
CA THR A 258 -6.81 -27.66 43.66
C THR A 258 -7.33 -29.05 43.30
N ARG A 259 -7.26 -29.43 42.04
CA ARG A 259 -7.45 -30.81 41.60
C ARG A 259 -6.27 -31.60 42.08
N THR A 260 -6.40 -32.22 43.26
CA THR A 260 -5.57 -33.33 43.68
C THR A 260 -6.10 -34.57 43.00
N GLY A 261 -5.36 -35.12 42.08
CA GLY A 261 -5.70 -36.37 41.41
C GLY A 261 -4.67 -36.69 40.33
N THR A 262 -3.48 -37.11 40.76
CA THR A 262 -2.59 -37.96 39.96
C THR A 262 -3.18 -39.38 39.96
N PRO A 263 -3.44 -40.01 38.83
CA PRO A 263 -3.57 -41.50 38.84
C PRO A 263 -2.16 -42.06 38.81
N GLU A 264 -1.83 -42.82 39.87
CA GLU A 264 -0.78 -43.82 39.83
C GLU A 264 -1.12 -44.88 38.73
N MET A 265 -0.25 -45.09 37.81
CA MET A 265 0.41 -46.34 37.33
C MET A 265 1.25 -46.04 36.11
#